data_7b66a808f20ef952f2fa89cc9208aae0
#
_entry.id   7b66a808f20ef952f2fa89cc9208aae0
#
_cell.length_a   1.000
_cell.length_b   1.000
_cell.length_c   1.000
_cell.angle_alpha   90.00
_cell.angle_beta   90.00
_cell.angle_gamma   90.00
#
_symmetry.space_group_name_H-M   'P 1'
#
loop_
_entity.id
_entity.type
_entity.pdbx_description
1 polymer ?
#
loop_
_entity_poly.entity_id
_entity_poly.type
_entity_poly.pdbx_seq_one_letter_code
_entity_poly.pdbx_strand_id
1 'polypeptide(L)'
;MELNLNPTGSGKLMEIYSKKTNNPKIFNEFAEKLGIWEKGQLTDNSIVDTALYKDVIPHKDIPWDLYTLCYERSSLVFNAVNNTADFCIEAGFDFEGSADAKNKILEWMDKTNFELIMRNILIQLQIYGNAYLDVSDMSFPKLLPPKTMFVRVQKGGNNDGLVQGYRQIIDGGMRFLDFDKDAIIHFKFNDACNPFYGMSEIKPCLGSLTRYANWTDDLGQILHRFASPYLHHKVGTDEIPGTQAQIDAYTSTVQNRLPGEDIITSSAIEIEVVQATQGMIQVDNLVKNLQDEIIAGLRIPEIFARGGTNANKATSDNEMQAFDRKCKALIYVLKMHCEDFLFPKITSRASKIEMVWNEFSAEGELMRAQRLKFMTDSGVPLKTAVQMIGWGTWVDDIEKERVKEEERQAEKMKQETDLNTQSQVTVAKAKPRPTSVVKKVKSRG
;
A
#
# COMPACT_ATOMS: atom_id res chain seq x y z
N MET A 1 14.81 5.22 46.14
CA MET A 1 15.29 5.70 44.81
C MET A 1 14.08 5.64 43.91
N GLU A 2 13.32 6.71 43.84
CA GLU A 2 12.11 6.78 43.06
C GLU A 2 12.45 6.70 41.58
N LEU A 3 12.03 5.62 40.95
CA LEU A 3 12.02 5.52 39.50
C LEU A 3 11.01 6.53 38.94
N ASN A 4 11.52 7.68 38.57
CA ASN A 4 10.78 8.68 37.80
C ASN A 4 10.47 8.07 36.45
N LEU A 5 9.34 7.35 36.35
CA LEU A 5 8.72 6.93 35.09
C LEU A 5 8.15 8.19 34.44
N ASN A 6 9.05 9.01 33.90
CA ASN A 6 8.63 10.04 32.95
C ASN A 6 7.90 9.35 31.79
N PRO A 7 6.71 9.82 31.41
CA PRO A 7 6.01 9.34 30.23
C PRO A 7 6.87 9.68 29.03
N THR A 8 7.64 8.70 28.66
CA THR A 8 8.73 8.78 27.71
C THR A 8 8.22 8.97 26.30
N GLY A 9 8.91 9.75 25.54
CA GLY A 9 8.89 9.75 24.08
C GLY A 9 7.61 10.31 23.44
N SER A 10 6.45 9.72 23.63
CA SER A 10 5.21 10.14 22.97
C SER A 10 4.67 11.48 23.47
N GLY A 11 4.76 11.74 24.77
CA GLY A 11 4.41 13.03 25.35
C GLY A 11 5.37 14.13 24.89
N LYS A 12 6.66 13.83 24.80
CA LYS A 12 7.67 14.76 24.26
C LYS A 12 7.50 14.99 22.75
N LEU A 13 7.18 13.98 21.96
CA LEU A 13 6.89 14.15 20.51
C LEU A 13 5.62 14.99 20.33
N MET A 14 4.53 14.70 21.04
CA MET A 14 3.33 15.51 21.01
C MET A 14 3.57 16.95 21.52
N GLU A 15 4.32 17.13 22.59
CA GLU A 15 4.68 18.44 23.14
C GLU A 15 5.58 19.23 22.21
N ILE A 16 6.41 18.57 21.42
CA ILE A 16 7.29 19.18 20.43
C ILE A 16 6.54 19.52 19.15
N TYR A 17 5.63 18.69 18.69
CA TYR A 17 4.71 19.05 17.62
C TYR A 17 3.81 20.23 18.01
N SER A 18 3.42 20.34 19.28
CA SER A 18 2.63 21.48 19.80
C SER A 18 3.45 22.75 19.99
N LYS A 19 4.76 22.68 20.21
CA LYS A 19 5.65 23.81 20.55
C LYS A 19 6.47 24.38 19.38
N LYS A 20 6.08 24.14 18.12
CA LYS A 20 6.68 24.81 16.93
C LYS A 20 8.21 24.70 16.77
N THR A 21 8.84 23.64 17.20
CA THR A 21 10.29 23.53 17.00
C THR A 21 10.64 22.25 16.28
N ASN A 22 11.20 22.41 15.07
CA ASN A 22 12.06 21.40 14.47
C ASN A 22 13.19 21.14 15.46
N ASN A 23 13.03 20.19 16.37
CA ASN A 23 14.09 19.86 17.30
C ASN A 23 14.92 18.71 16.72
N PRO A 24 16.10 19.01 16.12
CA PRO A 24 16.96 18.00 15.52
C PRO A 24 17.38 16.90 16.52
N LYS A 25 17.33 17.19 17.83
CA LYS A 25 17.68 16.22 18.86
C LYS A 25 16.77 14.99 18.88
N ILE A 26 15.49 15.15 18.58
CA ILE A 26 14.54 14.03 18.66
C ILE A 26 14.60 13.17 17.39
N PHE A 27 14.78 13.81 16.26
CA PHE A 27 15.08 13.08 15.03
C PHE A 27 16.37 12.27 15.21
N ASN A 28 17.40 12.87 15.80
CA ASN A 28 18.65 12.19 16.10
C ASN A 28 18.47 11.04 17.10
N GLU A 29 17.70 11.23 18.18
CA GLU A 29 17.42 10.15 19.13
C GLU A 29 16.64 9.00 18.49
N PHE A 30 15.69 9.30 17.63
CA PHE A 30 14.92 8.30 16.89
C PHE A 30 15.79 7.57 15.86
N ALA A 31 16.59 8.30 15.10
CA ALA A 31 17.52 7.76 14.13
C ALA A 31 18.67 6.96 14.76
N GLU A 32 19.19 7.41 15.91
CA GLU A 32 20.22 6.72 16.71
C GLU A 32 19.67 5.40 17.27
N LYS A 33 18.44 5.37 17.78
CA LYS A 33 17.78 4.17 18.31
C LYS A 33 17.45 3.14 17.22
N LEU A 34 17.18 3.58 15.99
CA LEU A 34 17.02 2.67 14.84
C LEU A 34 18.35 2.23 14.22
N GLY A 35 19.50 2.60 14.84
CA GLY A 35 20.83 2.19 14.39
C GLY A 35 21.27 2.80 13.06
N ILE A 36 20.75 3.98 12.70
CA ILE A 36 20.90 4.55 11.37
C ILE A 36 21.91 5.68 11.31
N TRP A 37 22.23 6.32 12.46
CA TRP A 37 23.07 7.52 12.50
C TRP A 37 24.21 7.40 13.51
N GLU A 38 25.42 7.58 13.01
CA GLU A 38 26.52 8.04 13.86
C GLU A 38 26.29 9.52 14.18
N LYS A 39 26.48 9.89 15.45
CA LYS A 39 26.38 11.27 15.90
C LYS A 39 27.15 12.20 14.98
N GLY A 40 26.46 13.07 14.23
CA GLY A 40 27.18 14.20 13.67
C GLY A 40 26.68 14.94 12.47
N GLN A 41 25.55 14.59 11.83
CA GLN A 41 25.17 15.28 10.59
C GLN A 41 23.69 15.68 10.49
N LEU A 42 23.20 16.46 11.44
CA LEU A 42 22.17 17.47 11.11
C LEU A 42 22.82 18.82 11.31
N THR A 43 23.40 19.33 10.26
CA THR A 43 23.82 20.72 10.23
C THR A 43 22.57 21.57 10.42
N ASP A 44 22.59 22.34 11.49
CA ASP A 44 21.65 23.41 11.77
C ASP A 44 21.65 24.36 10.56
N ASN A 45 20.68 24.20 9.64
CA ASN A 45 20.50 25.06 8.48
C ASN A 45 19.92 26.41 8.93
N SER A 46 20.60 27.06 9.84
CA SER A 46 20.22 28.39 10.34
C SER A 46 20.57 29.55 9.38
N ILE A 47 21.25 29.27 8.27
CA ILE A 47 21.46 30.25 7.21
C ILE A 47 20.47 29.98 6.07
N VAL A 48 19.21 30.30 6.32
CA VAL A 48 18.23 30.39 5.25
C VAL A 48 18.52 31.65 4.48
N ASP A 49 19.14 31.52 3.29
CA ASP A 49 19.25 32.61 2.36
C ASP A 49 17.84 33.15 2.05
N THR A 50 17.56 34.37 2.51
CA THR A 50 16.22 34.97 2.41
C THR A 50 15.76 35.07 0.95
N ALA A 51 16.68 35.08 0.00
CA ALA A 51 16.40 35.09 -1.43
C ALA A 51 15.80 33.77 -1.93
N LEU A 52 16.24 32.62 -1.38
CA LEU A 52 15.74 31.29 -1.77
C LEU A 52 14.27 31.07 -1.39
N TYR A 53 13.83 31.72 -0.30
CA TYR A 53 12.48 31.48 0.27
C TYR A 53 11.55 32.69 0.14
N LYS A 54 11.92 33.71 -0.67
CA LYS A 54 11.19 34.97 -0.76
C LYS A 54 9.70 34.79 -1.13
N ASP A 55 9.42 33.96 -2.12
CA ASP A 55 8.06 33.80 -2.69
C ASP A 55 7.51 32.38 -2.54
N VAL A 56 8.06 31.61 -1.62
CA VAL A 56 7.64 30.21 -1.37
C VAL A 56 6.93 30.06 -0.04
N ILE A 57 6.06 29.06 0.03
CA ILE A 57 5.45 28.61 1.28
C ILE A 57 6.41 27.62 1.94
N PRO A 58 6.91 27.92 3.14
CA PRO A 58 7.81 27.01 3.84
C PRO A 58 7.05 25.76 4.32
N HIS A 59 7.71 24.62 4.24
CA HIS A 59 7.21 23.34 4.78
C HIS A 59 8.12 22.81 5.90
N LYS A 60 8.69 23.72 6.71
CA LYS A 60 9.63 23.40 7.79
C LYS A 60 9.04 22.47 8.87
N ASP A 61 7.70 22.48 9.02
CA ASP A 61 7.00 21.67 10.01
C ASP A 61 6.70 20.24 9.53
N ILE A 62 7.11 19.90 8.28
CA ILE A 62 6.91 18.57 7.72
C ILE A 62 8.20 17.77 7.90
N PRO A 63 8.18 16.68 8.68
CA PRO A 63 9.38 15.88 8.96
C PRO A 63 9.63 14.85 7.83
N TRP A 64 10.01 15.34 6.65
CA TRP A 64 10.22 14.52 5.45
C TRP A 64 11.16 13.34 5.68
N ASP A 65 12.28 13.58 6.34
CA ASP A 65 13.30 12.56 6.59
C ASP A 65 12.79 11.47 7.54
N LEU A 66 11.95 11.86 8.51
CA LEU A 66 11.33 10.91 9.43
C LEU A 66 10.32 10.00 8.70
N TYR A 67 9.54 10.55 7.75
CA TYR A 67 8.64 9.74 6.94
C TYR A 67 9.39 8.74 6.07
N THR A 68 10.47 9.20 5.42
CA THR A 68 11.36 8.32 4.64
C THR A 68 11.90 7.20 5.51
N LEU A 69 12.41 7.54 6.69
CA LEU A 69 12.94 6.61 7.65
C LEU A 69 11.92 5.56 8.11
N CYS A 70 10.69 6.00 8.44
CA CYS A 70 9.62 5.10 8.81
C CYS A 70 9.28 4.12 7.67
N TYR A 71 9.28 4.59 6.42
CA TYR A 71 9.05 3.74 5.26
C TYR A 71 10.18 2.73 5.03
N GLU A 72 11.45 3.15 5.15
CA GLU A 72 12.61 2.29 4.89
C GLU A 72 12.87 1.26 5.98
N ARG A 73 12.50 1.56 7.23
CA ARG A 73 12.88 0.75 8.40
C ARG A 73 11.73 -0.02 9.04
N SER A 74 10.50 0.44 8.90
CA SER A 74 9.35 -0.26 9.45
C SER A 74 8.73 -1.19 8.41
N SER A 75 8.82 -2.50 8.63
CA SER A 75 8.17 -3.50 7.77
C SER A 75 6.66 -3.30 7.66
N LEU A 76 6.01 -2.83 8.74
CA LEU A 76 4.57 -2.53 8.73
C LEU A 76 4.24 -1.37 7.79
N VAL A 77 5.02 -0.29 7.85
CA VAL A 77 4.82 0.88 6.96
C VAL A 77 5.16 0.52 5.52
N PHE A 78 6.28 -0.18 5.29
CA PHE A 78 6.68 -0.62 3.97
C PHE A 78 5.61 -1.49 3.31
N ASN A 79 5.12 -2.50 4.02
CA ASN A 79 4.06 -3.37 3.51
C ASN A 79 2.76 -2.61 3.26
N ALA A 80 2.36 -1.72 4.19
CA ALA A 80 1.15 -0.93 4.05
C ALA A 80 1.15 -0.08 2.77
N VAL A 81 2.24 0.64 2.55
CA VAL A 81 2.39 1.58 1.43
C VAL A 81 2.47 0.84 0.09
N ASN A 82 3.32 -0.21 0.02
CA ASN A 82 3.49 -0.94 -1.23
C ASN A 82 2.26 -1.77 -1.59
N ASN A 83 1.69 -2.52 -0.65
CA ASN A 83 0.47 -3.30 -0.92
C ASN A 83 -0.70 -2.39 -1.36
N THR A 84 -0.84 -1.20 -0.77
CA THR A 84 -1.86 -0.24 -1.22
C THR A 84 -1.60 0.23 -2.64
N ALA A 85 -0.36 0.59 -2.99
CA ALA A 85 -0.02 1.05 -4.33
C ALA A 85 -0.19 -0.07 -5.37
N ASP A 86 0.26 -1.28 -5.05
CA ASP A 86 0.14 -2.45 -5.92
C ASP A 86 -1.32 -2.83 -6.16
N PHE A 87 -2.12 -2.84 -5.09
CA PHE A 87 -3.56 -3.11 -5.19
C PHE A 87 -4.30 -2.06 -6.04
N CYS A 88 -3.93 -0.78 -5.92
CA CYS A 88 -4.49 0.27 -6.76
C CYS A 88 -4.19 0.08 -8.24
N ILE A 89 -2.98 -0.36 -8.59
CA ILE A 89 -2.57 -0.55 -10.00
C ILE A 89 -3.09 -1.88 -10.55
N GLU A 90 -3.09 -2.95 -9.74
CA GLU A 90 -3.55 -4.29 -10.15
C GLU A 90 -5.01 -4.30 -10.64
N ALA A 91 -5.87 -3.44 -10.10
CA ALA A 91 -7.25 -3.32 -10.56
C ALA A 91 -7.35 -2.98 -12.06
N GLY A 92 -6.33 -2.31 -12.60
CA GLY A 92 -6.30 -1.86 -13.98
C GLY A 92 -7.30 -0.73 -14.25
N PHE A 93 -7.19 -0.10 -15.41
CA PHE A 93 -8.05 0.99 -15.83
C PHE A 93 -8.23 0.98 -17.34
N ASP A 94 -9.27 1.64 -17.83
CA ASP A 94 -9.52 1.89 -19.23
C ASP A 94 -9.81 3.38 -19.46
N PHE A 95 -9.89 3.80 -20.71
CA PHE A 95 -10.19 5.18 -21.08
C PHE A 95 -11.51 5.25 -21.83
N GLU A 96 -12.36 6.20 -21.42
CA GLU A 96 -13.58 6.56 -22.13
C GLU A 96 -13.37 7.90 -22.86
N GLY A 97 -13.75 7.94 -24.14
CA GLY A 97 -13.58 9.14 -24.97
C GLY A 97 -13.38 8.80 -26.44
N SER A 98 -12.79 9.74 -27.19
CA SER A 98 -12.54 9.52 -28.61
C SER A 98 -11.42 8.49 -28.84
N ALA A 99 -11.61 7.58 -29.81
CA ALA A 99 -10.63 6.52 -30.09
C ALA A 99 -9.21 7.06 -30.42
N ASP A 100 -9.14 8.18 -31.16
CA ASP A 100 -7.87 8.83 -31.51
C ASP A 100 -7.13 9.36 -30.27
N ALA A 101 -7.84 9.96 -29.34
CA ALA A 101 -7.24 10.48 -28.13
C ALA A 101 -6.84 9.35 -27.15
N LYS A 102 -7.67 8.29 -27.05
CA LYS A 102 -7.32 7.07 -26.30
C LYS A 102 -6.00 6.45 -26.81
N ASN A 103 -5.89 6.26 -28.11
CA ASN A 103 -4.68 5.67 -28.71
C ASN A 103 -3.43 6.52 -28.44
N LYS A 104 -3.54 7.85 -28.52
CA LYS A 104 -2.41 8.76 -28.22
C LYS A 104 -1.96 8.66 -26.76
N ILE A 105 -2.91 8.55 -25.83
CA ILE A 105 -2.57 8.40 -24.40
C ILE A 105 -1.91 7.05 -24.15
N LEU A 106 -2.46 5.96 -24.67
CA LEU A 106 -1.88 4.63 -24.51
C LEU A 106 -0.46 4.56 -25.11
N GLU A 107 -0.26 5.08 -26.32
CA GLU A 107 1.06 5.14 -26.94
C GLU A 107 2.07 5.97 -26.12
N TRP A 108 1.62 7.08 -25.52
CA TRP A 108 2.45 7.90 -24.66
C TRP A 108 2.77 7.18 -23.34
N MET A 109 1.81 6.51 -22.75
CA MET A 109 1.99 5.73 -21.50
C MET A 109 3.01 4.60 -21.71
N ASP A 110 2.91 3.86 -22.80
CA ASP A 110 3.85 2.79 -23.15
C ASP A 110 5.28 3.34 -23.33
N LYS A 111 5.43 4.45 -24.05
CA LYS A 111 6.74 5.08 -24.27
C LYS A 111 7.41 5.59 -23.00
N THR A 112 6.62 6.04 -22.04
CA THR A 112 7.13 6.65 -20.82
C THR A 112 7.12 5.70 -19.61
N ASN A 113 6.62 4.45 -19.76
CA ASN A 113 6.36 3.55 -18.65
C ASN A 113 5.53 4.21 -17.54
N PHE A 114 4.47 4.94 -17.94
CA PHE A 114 3.72 5.80 -17.03
C PHE A 114 3.02 5.03 -15.91
N GLU A 115 2.69 3.76 -16.07
CA GLU A 115 2.14 2.91 -15.01
C GLU A 115 3.09 2.82 -13.81
N LEU A 116 4.40 2.65 -14.07
CA LEU A 116 5.39 2.67 -12.99
C LEU A 116 5.47 4.04 -12.30
N ILE A 117 5.35 5.13 -13.07
CA ILE A 117 5.30 6.48 -12.50
C ILE A 117 4.05 6.65 -11.63
N MET A 118 2.88 6.19 -12.08
CA MET A 118 1.63 6.21 -11.30
C MET A 118 1.77 5.44 -9.98
N ARG A 119 2.36 4.23 -10.02
CA ARG A 119 2.67 3.48 -8.80
C ARG A 119 3.54 4.29 -7.83
N ASN A 120 4.59 4.92 -8.32
CA ASN A 120 5.47 5.73 -7.50
C ASN A 120 4.80 7.02 -6.98
N ILE A 121 3.87 7.62 -7.74
CA ILE A 121 3.03 8.72 -7.25
C ILE A 121 2.18 8.25 -6.07
N LEU A 122 1.52 7.09 -6.17
CA LEU A 122 0.71 6.52 -5.08
C LEU A 122 1.55 6.23 -3.83
N ILE A 123 2.78 5.75 -3.99
CA ILE A 123 3.73 5.56 -2.89
C ILE A 123 4.07 6.91 -2.25
N GLN A 124 4.46 7.93 -3.04
CA GLN A 124 4.80 9.25 -2.50
C GLN A 124 3.62 9.94 -1.82
N LEU A 125 2.40 9.77 -2.33
CA LEU A 125 1.18 10.30 -1.70
C LEU A 125 0.96 9.72 -0.31
N GLN A 126 1.20 8.44 -0.13
CA GLN A 126 1.06 7.80 1.18
C GLN A 126 2.19 8.22 2.16
N ILE A 127 3.44 8.21 1.69
CA ILE A 127 4.60 8.55 2.53
C ILE A 127 4.60 10.03 2.89
N TYR A 128 4.38 10.91 1.91
CA TYR A 128 4.61 12.35 2.07
C TYR A 128 3.32 13.18 2.03
N GLY A 129 2.21 12.60 1.60
CA GLY A 129 0.99 13.34 1.28
C GLY A 129 1.08 14.19 0.01
N ASN A 130 2.24 14.21 -0.64
CA ASN A 130 2.54 15.05 -1.79
C ASN A 130 3.37 14.28 -2.81
N ALA A 131 3.07 14.46 -4.09
CA ALA A 131 3.90 13.99 -5.19
C ALA A 131 3.98 15.06 -6.28
N TYR A 132 5.14 15.22 -6.88
CA TYR A 132 5.40 16.25 -7.89
C TYR A 132 5.89 15.60 -9.16
N LEU A 133 5.07 15.66 -10.21
CA LEU A 133 5.43 15.16 -11.54
C LEU A 133 5.84 16.33 -12.43
N ASP A 134 7.09 16.35 -12.84
CA ASP A 134 7.61 17.28 -13.84
C ASP A 134 7.20 16.79 -15.24
N VAL A 135 6.41 17.61 -15.90
CA VAL A 135 5.89 17.41 -17.26
C VAL A 135 6.35 18.51 -18.21
N SER A 136 7.46 19.17 -17.89
CA SER A 136 8.09 20.16 -18.76
C SER A 136 8.51 19.55 -20.09
N ASP A 137 9.01 18.31 -20.05
CA ASP A 137 9.24 17.46 -21.21
C ASP A 137 8.32 16.23 -21.16
N MET A 138 7.32 16.21 -22.04
CA MET A 138 6.35 15.12 -22.12
C MET A 138 6.95 13.79 -22.60
N SER A 139 8.17 13.82 -23.17
CA SER A 139 8.88 12.59 -23.55
C SER A 139 9.59 11.92 -22.36
N PHE A 140 9.83 12.70 -21.29
CA PHE A 140 10.54 12.27 -20.10
C PHE A 140 9.89 12.81 -18.81
N PRO A 141 8.67 12.40 -18.48
CA PRO A 141 8.04 12.80 -17.22
C PRO A 141 8.87 12.27 -16.04
N LYS A 142 9.16 13.15 -15.06
CA LYS A 142 9.98 12.81 -13.89
C LYS A 142 9.23 13.08 -12.61
N LEU A 143 9.32 12.13 -11.69
CA LEU A 143 8.86 12.32 -10.34
C LEU A 143 9.96 13.01 -9.51
N LEU A 144 9.64 14.19 -8.96
CA LEU A 144 10.59 14.99 -8.17
C LEU A 144 10.44 14.66 -6.68
N PRO A 145 11.57 14.70 -5.91
CA PRO A 145 11.53 14.42 -4.48
C PRO A 145 10.72 15.50 -3.73
N PRO A 146 9.65 15.16 -2.99
CA PRO A 146 8.79 16.14 -2.32
C PRO A 146 9.53 17.04 -1.33
N LYS A 147 10.55 16.53 -0.65
CA LYS A 147 11.40 17.26 0.29
C LYS A 147 12.05 18.50 -0.34
N THR A 148 12.37 18.44 -1.63
CA THR A 148 13.08 19.51 -2.34
C THR A 148 12.14 20.51 -3.00
N MET A 149 10.85 20.23 -3.06
CA MET A 149 9.85 21.00 -3.77
C MET A 149 9.12 21.98 -2.87
N PHE A 150 9.00 23.23 -3.32
CA PHE A 150 8.31 24.30 -2.62
C PHE A 150 7.26 24.92 -3.52
N VAL A 151 6.10 25.23 -2.96
CA VAL A 151 5.04 25.95 -3.66
C VAL A 151 5.34 27.44 -3.67
N ARG A 152 5.40 28.05 -4.87
CA ARG A 152 5.54 29.49 -5.04
C ARG A 152 4.18 30.15 -5.14
N VAL A 153 4.00 31.21 -4.36
CA VAL A 153 2.76 31.96 -4.32
C VAL A 153 3.00 33.44 -4.59
N GLN A 154 1.99 34.07 -5.14
CA GLN A 154 1.99 35.53 -5.25
C GLN A 154 1.82 36.12 -3.85
N LYS A 155 2.66 37.08 -3.50
CA LYS A 155 2.58 37.84 -2.25
C LYS A 155 2.16 39.27 -2.55
N GLY A 156 1.06 39.67 -1.91
CA GLY A 156 0.51 41.00 -2.00
C GLY A 156 -0.47 41.22 -3.17
N GLY A 157 -1.38 42.17 -2.98
CA GLY A 157 -2.46 42.47 -3.93
C GLY A 157 -3.68 41.58 -3.84
N ASN A 158 -4.59 41.72 -4.81
CA ASN A 158 -5.87 40.96 -4.84
C ASN A 158 -5.66 39.45 -5.08
N ASN A 159 -4.48 39.02 -5.48
CA ASN A 159 -4.14 37.64 -5.81
C ASN A 159 -3.18 37.00 -4.79
N ASP A 160 -3.15 37.55 -3.57
CA ASP A 160 -2.28 37.01 -2.51
C ASP A 160 -2.63 35.54 -2.21
N GLY A 161 -1.61 34.68 -2.16
CA GLY A 161 -1.77 33.26 -1.92
C GLY A 161 -2.09 32.39 -3.16
N LEU A 162 -2.26 32.98 -4.35
CA LEU A 162 -2.39 32.18 -5.58
C LEU A 162 -1.08 31.52 -5.96
N VAL A 163 -1.15 30.23 -6.28
CA VAL A 163 0.00 29.43 -6.75
C VAL A 163 0.45 29.95 -8.12
N GLN A 164 1.69 30.43 -8.18
CA GLN A 164 2.34 30.90 -9.42
C GLN A 164 3.20 29.83 -10.08
N GLY A 165 3.73 28.88 -9.29
CA GLY A 165 4.62 27.86 -9.77
C GLY A 165 5.25 27.09 -8.61
N TYR A 166 6.37 26.46 -8.91
CA TYR A 166 7.10 25.62 -7.96
C TYR A 166 8.57 25.97 -7.99
N ARG A 167 9.24 25.74 -6.88
CA ARG A 167 10.69 25.88 -6.76
C ARG A 167 11.28 24.61 -6.22
N GLN A 168 12.23 24.03 -6.95
CA GLN A 168 13.04 22.93 -6.44
C GLN A 168 14.34 23.50 -5.87
N ILE A 169 14.64 23.18 -4.62
CA ILE A 169 15.90 23.55 -3.97
C ILE A 169 16.78 22.30 -3.93
N ILE A 170 17.97 22.40 -4.50
CA ILE A 170 18.93 21.31 -4.65
C ILE A 170 20.26 21.67 -4.00
N ASP A 171 21.16 20.69 -3.87
CA ASP A 171 22.50 20.84 -3.32
C ASP A 171 22.54 21.53 -1.93
N GLY A 172 21.62 21.09 -1.04
CA GLY A 172 21.59 21.65 0.32
C GLY A 172 21.22 23.13 0.40
N GLY A 173 20.58 23.69 -0.63
CA GLY A 173 20.19 25.07 -0.67
C GLY A 173 21.12 25.98 -1.48
N MET A 174 22.11 25.40 -2.18
CA MET A 174 23.03 26.20 -2.99
C MET A 174 22.45 26.60 -4.35
N ARG A 175 21.55 25.81 -4.89
CA ARG A 175 20.92 26.06 -6.19
C ARG A 175 19.41 25.85 -6.11
N PHE A 176 18.69 26.55 -6.96
CA PHE A 176 17.26 26.33 -7.13
C PHE A 176 16.87 26.33 -8.60
N LEU A 177 15.79 25.61 -8.91
CA LEU A 177 15.13 25.60 -10.21
C LEU A 177 13.70 26.07 -10.01
N ASP A 178 13.29 27.06 -10.79
CA ASP A 178 11.91 27.56 -10.81
C ASP A 178 11.15 26.91 -11.95
N PHE A 179 9.97 26.44 -11.65
CA PHE A 179 9.03 25.83 -12.59
C PHE A 179 7.77 26.67 -12.65
N ASP A 180 7.24 26.83 -13.83
CA ASP A 180 5.92 27.41 -14.03
C ASP A 180 4.83 26.48 -13.47
N LYS A 181 3.66 27.05 -13.17
CA LYS A 181 2.52 26.29 -12.63
C LYS A 181 2.15 25.09 -13.51
N ASP A 182 2.23 25.25 -14.83
CA ASP A 182 1.84 24.22 -15.78
C ASP A 182 2.96 23.18 -16.05
N ALA A 183 4.18 23.44 -15.59
CA ALA A 183 5.30 22.50 -15.74
C ALA A 183 5.28 21.35 -14.73
N ILE A 184 4.64 21.55 -13.58
CA ILE A 184 4.58 20.58 -12.49
C ILE A 184 3.12 20.22 -12.20
N ILE A 185 2.83 18.92 -12.15
CA ILE A 185 1.57 18.41 -11.61
C ILE A 185 1.81 18.05 -10.16
N HIS A 186 1.17 18.78 -9.25
CA HIS A 186 1.26 18.57 -7.82
C HIS A 186 0.05 17.78 -7.32
N PHE A 187 0.25 16.51 -7.03
CA PHE A 187 -0.73 15.64 -6.41
C PHE A 187 -0.70 15.87 -4.90
N LYS A 188 -1.87 16.07 -4.30
CA LYS A 188 -2.01 16.26 -2.85
C LYS A 188 -3.00 15.27 -2.28
N PHE A 189 -2.67 14.71 -1.13
CA PHE A 189 -3.55 13.80 -0.39
C PHE A 189 -3.70 14.27 1.05
N ASN A 190 -4.90 14.19 1.61
CA ASN A 190 -5.23 14.68 2.96
C ASN A 190 -4.89 16.17 3.17
N ASP A 191 -5.23 17.03 2.24
CA ASP A 191 -4.90 18.47 2.24
C ASP A 191 -5.89 19.36 3.01
N ALA A 192 -6.82 18.77 3.75
CA ALA A 192 -7.85 19.49 4.49
C ALA A 192 -7.30 20.52 5.50
N CYS A 193 -6.12 20.27 6.07
CA CYS A 193 -5.49 21.14 7.05
C CYS A 193 -4.53 22.17 6.45
N ASN A 194 -4.09 21.99 5.21
CA ASN A 194 -3.14 22.86 4.54
C ASN A 194 -3.45 22.93 3.04
N PRO A 195 -3.83 24.11 2.51
CA PRO A 195 -4.21 24.24 1.10
C PRO A 195 -3.03 24.04 0.13
N PHE A 196 -1.80 24.19 0.61
CA PHE A 196 -0.59 24.13 -0.21
C PHE A 196 0.06 22.75 -0.21
N TYR A 197 -0.04 22.01 0.89
CA TYR A 197 0.60 20.71 1.05
C TYR A 197 -0.36 19.68 1.63
N GLY A 198 -0.29 18.46 1.10
CA GLY A 198 -0.98 17.32 1.66
C GLY A 198 -0.31 16.79 2.94
N MET A 199 -0.98 15.90 3.63
CA MET A 199 -0.53 15.29 4.87
C MET A 199 -0.23 13.80 4.67
N SER A 200 0.95 13.37 5.14
CA SER A 200 1.36 11.96 5.16
C SER A 200 0.39 11.08 5.93
N GLU A 201 0.13 9.87 5.44
CA GLU A 201 -0.61 8.83 6.18
C GLU A 201 0.20 8.30 7.38
N ILE A 202 1.52 8.42 7.34
CA ILE A 202 2.42 8.01 8.44
C ILE A 202 2.31 8.98 9.62
N LYS A 203 1.95 10.24 9.39
CA LYS A 203 1.94 11.28 10.42
C LYS A 203 1.14 10.92 11.68
N PRO A 204 -0.09 10.41 11.58
CA PRO A 204 -0.86 10.00 12.76
C PRO A 204 -0.22 8.84 13.53
N CYS A 205 0.53 7.98 12.84
CA CYS A 205 1.14 6.77 13.40
C CYS A 205 2.52 7.00 14.01
N LEU A 206 3.13 8.19 13.87
CA LEU A 206 4.51 8.45 14.32
C LEU A 206 4.73 8.12 15.80
N GLY A 207 3.77 8.49 16.67
CA GLY A 207 3.86 8.23 18.09
C GLY A 207 3.88 6.72 18.42
N SER A 208 3.02 5.95 17.75
CA SER A 208 2.92 4.51 17.95
C SER A 208 4.10 3.77 17.32
N LEU A 209 4.58 4.22 16.16
CA LEU A 209 5.79 3.70 15.51
C LEU A 209 7.03 3.89 16.40
N THR A 210 7.18 5.07 17.00
CA THR A 210 8.30 5.36 17.91
C THR A 210 8.24 4.47 19.16
N ARG A 211 7.07 4.32 19.76
CA ARG A 211 6.87 3.42 20.91
C ARG A 211 7.16 1.98 20.54
N TYR A 212 6.66 1.54 19.40
CA TYR A 212 6.87 0.18 18.90
C TYR A 212 8.35 -0.13 18.71
N ALA A 213 9.11 0.74 18.06
CA ALA A 213 10.55 0.59 17.87
C ALA A 213 11.29 0.49 19.23
N ASN A 214 11.02 1.43 20.15
CA ASN A 214 11.64 1.45 21.47
C ASN A 214 11.33 0.16 22.27
N TRP A 215 10.07 -0.27 22.29
CA TRP A 215 9.68 -1.47 23.05
C TRP A 215 10.24 -2.76 22.44
N THR A 216 10.36 -2.81 21.12
CA THR A 216 10.97 -3.95 20.44
C THR A 216 12.46 -4.07 20.80
N ASP A 217 13.17 -2.94 20.86
CA ASP A 217 14.57 -2.91 21.28
C ASP A 217 14.73 -3.30 22.76
N ASP A 218 13.90 -2.74 23.64
CA ASP A 218 13.93 -3.07 25.07
C ASP A 218 13.60 -4.56 25.29
N LEU A 219 12.63 -5.11 24.56
CA LEU A 219 12.29 -6.53 24.60
C LEU A 219 13.45 -7.40 24.11
N GLY A 220 14.12 -6.98 23.04
CA GLY A 220 15.33 -7.65 22.54
C GLY A 220 16.42 -7.73 23.61
N GLN A 221 16.68 -6.63 24.32
CA GLN A 221 17.66 -6.59 25.41
C GLN A 221 17.23 -7.49 26.59
N ILE A 222 15.94 -7.46 26.95
CA ILE A 222 15.38 -8.31 27.99
C ILE A 222 15.54 -9.78 27.58
N LEU A 223 15.15 -10.16 26.38
CA LEU A 223 15.27 -11.53 25.87
C LEU A 223 16.73 -12.00 25.84
N HIS A 224 17.65 -11.15 25.40
CA HIS A 224 19.07 -11.46 25.41
C HIS A 224 19.59 -11.75 26.85
N ARG A 225 19.11 -10.95 27.83
CA ARG A 225 19.45 -11.14 29.24
C ARG A 225 18.84 -12.44 29.79
N PHE A 226 17.64 -12.83 29.37
CA PHE A 226 17.01 -14.09 29.79
C PHE A 226 17.56 -15.32 29.08
N ALA A 227 18.07 -15.18 27.85
CA ALA A 227 18.72 -16.26 27.14
C ALA A 227 20.04 -16.68 27.81
N SER A 228 20.65 -15.78 28.59
CA SER A 228 21.81 -16.05 29.43
C SER A 228 21.48 -15.73 30.88
N PRO A 229 20.77 -16.64 31.59
CA PRO A 229 20.35 -16.39 32.96
C PRO A 229 21.55 -16.17 33.87
N TYR A 230 21.44 -15.22 34.78
CA TYR A 230 22.45 -15.03 35.79
C TYR A 230 22.42 -16.21 36.78
N LEU A 231 23.54 -16.89 36.90
CA LEU A 231 23.72 -17.89 37.93
C LEU A 231 24.26 -17.19 39.17
N HIS A 232 23.51 -17.26 40.25
CA HIS A 232 23.96 -16.77 41.55
C HIS A 232 24.63 -17.95 42.26
N HIS A 233 25.92 -17.90 42.36
CA HIS A 233 26.72 -18.91 43.04
C HIS A 233 26.93 -18.49 44.50
N LYS A 234 26.35 -19.23 45.43
CA LYS A 234 26.58 -19.05 46.88
C LYS A 234 27.64 -20.02 47.30
N VAL A 235 28.74 -19.52 47.89
CA VAL A 235 29.86 -20.33 48.41
C VAL A 235 29.80 -20.30 49.92
N GLY A 236 29.59 -21.47 50.55
CA GLY A 236 29.38 -21.61 51.98
C GLY A 236 27.93 -21.85 52.35
N THR A 237 27.65 -22.12 53.60
CA THR A 237 26.31 -22.26 54.18
C THR A 237 26.08 -21.12 55.18
N ASP A 238 24.85 -20.94 55.64
CA ASP A 238 24.49 -19.91 56.65
C ASP A 238 25.24 -20.14 57.97
N GLU A 239 25.60 -21.39 58.26
CA GLU A 239 26.37 -21.76 59.47
C GLU A 239 27.87 -21.60 59.29
N ILE A 240 28.39 -21.81 58.09
CA ILE A 240 29.81 -21.72 57.75
C ILE A 240 29.97 -20.88 56.51
N PRO A 241 30.09 -19.55 56.62
CA PRO A 241 30.27 -18.68 55.45
C PRO A 241 31.59 -18.97 54.75
N GLY A 242 31.55 -18.94 53.38
CA GLY A 242 32.73 -19.15 52.59
C GLY A 242 33.81 -18.08 52.80
N THR A 243 35.05 -18.52 52.91
CA THR A 243 36.18 -17.57 53.02
C THR A 243 36.47 -16.93 51.65
N GLN A 244 37.08 -15.73 51.67
CA GLN A 244 37.43 -15.00 50.44
C GLN A 244 38.30 -15.86 49.50
N ALA A 245 39.26 -16.64 50.03
CA ALA A 245 40.10 -17.54 49.26
C ALA A 245 39.29 -18.64 48.54
N GLN A 246 38.23 -19.14 49.15
CA GLN A 246 37.33 -20.13 48.53
C GLN A 246 36.48 -19.50 47.42
N ILE A 247 35.99 -18.26 47.62
CA ILE A 247 35.24 -17.49 46.63
C ILE A 247 36.15 -17.21 45.42
N ASP A 248 37.39 -16.77 45.64
CA ASP A 248 38.33 -16.46 44.57
C ASP A 248 38.72 -17.71 43.75
N ALA A 249 38.99 -18.84 44.43
CA ALA A 249 39.28 -20.12 43.80
C ALA A 249 38.08 -20.60 42.94
N TYR A 250 36.85 -20.49 43.45
CA TYR A 250 35.66 -20.87 42.72
C TYR A 250 35.40 -19.95 41.53
N THR A 251 35.60 -18.64 41.71
CA THR A 251 35.44 -17.64 40.64
C THR A 251 36.40 -17.95 39.48
N SER A 252 37.64 -18.28 39.77
CA SER A 252 38.62 -18.65 38.73
C SER A 252 38.21 -19.92 37.96
N THR A 253 37.59 -20.88 38.65
CA THR A 253 37.09 -22.12 38.04
C THR A 253 35.91 -21.83 37.09
N VAL A 254 34.98 -20.97 37.52
CA VAL A 254 33.81 -20.61 36.71
C VAL A 254 34.19 -19.75 35.50
N GLN A 255 35.17 -18.83 35.65
CA GLN A 255 35.60 -17.94 34.53
C GLN A 255 36.36 -18.70 33.44
N ASN A 256 37.07 -19.79 33.78
CA ASN A 256 37.85 -20.60 32.84
C ASN A 256 37.00 -21.71 32.17
N ARG A 257 35.73 -21.80 32.46
CA ARG A 257 34.83 -22.84 31.98
C ARG A 257 34.44 -22.61 30.50
N LEU A 258 34.39 -23.70 29.73
CA LEU A 258 33.84 -23.68 28.38
C LEU A 258 32.32 -23.80 28.40
N PRO A 259 31.59 -23.18 27.44
CA PRO A 259 30.15 -23.33 27.32
C PRO A 259 29.76 -24.81 27.14
N GLY A 260 28.85 -25.31 28.01
CA GLY A 260 28.37 -26.69 27.97
C GLY A 260 29.09 -27.67 28.92
N GLU A 261 30.05 -27.22 29.69
CA GLU A 261 30.69 -28.07 30.74
C GLU A 261 29.85 -28.11 32.02
N ASP A 262 29.68 -29.30 32.58
CA ASP A 262 29.02 -29.50 33.87
C ASP A 262 29.90 -29.08 35.03
N ILE A 263 29.33 -28.45 36.06
CA ILE A 263 30.03 -28.13 37.30
C ILE A 263 29.69 -29.20 38.33
N ILE A 264 30.70 -29.88 38.81
CA ILE A 264 30.57 -30.78 39.94
C ILE A 264 31.12 -30.07 41.17
N THR A 265 30.25 -29.79 42.14
CA THR A 265 30.57 -29.05 43.36
C THR A 265 30.20 -29.85 44.60
N SER A 266 30.78 -29.47 45.74
CA SER A 266 30.36 -30.01 47.04
C SER A 266 29.04 -29.39 47.49
N SER A 267 28.38 -29.97 48.48
CA SER A 267 27.15 -29.46 49.09
C SER A 267 27.27 -28.06 49.72
N ALA A 268 28.46 -27.50 49.79
CA ALA A 268 28.71 -26.15 50.24
C ALA A 268 28.56 -25.06 49.18
N ILE A 269 28.24 -25.43 47.95
CA ILE A 269 28.03 -24.48 46.84
C ILE A 269 26.61 -24.68 46.31
N GLU A 270 25.78 -23.65 46.43
CA GLU A 270 24.44 -23.61 45.89
C GLU A 270 24.39 -22.69 44.64
N ILE A 271 23.82 -23.20 43.57
CA ILE A 271 23.67 -22.45 42.33
C ILE A 271 22.19 -22.16 42.13
N GLU A 272 21.80 -20.91 42.29
CA GLU A 272 20.43 -20.43 42.02
C GLU A 272 20.37 -19.78 40.65
N VAL A 273 19.38 -20.20 39.86
CA VAL A 273 19.07 -19.54 38.59
C VAL A 273 18.13 -18.38 38.87
N VAL A 274 18.60 -17.16 38.74
CA VAL A 274 17.78 -15.98 38.91
C VAL A 274 16.96 -15.76 37.62
N GLN A 275 15.72 -16.22 37.62
CA GLN A 275 14.79 -16.03 36.51
C GLN A 275 13.68 -15.04 36.91
N ALA A 276 13.40 -14.08 36.03
CA ALA A 276 12.24 -13.20 36.18
C ALA A 276 11.05 -13.74 35.34
N THR A 277 10.23 -14.57 35.95
CA THR A 277 9.28 -15.45 35.24
C THR A 277 7.89 -14.84 34.96
N GLN A 278 7.49 -13.75 35.59
CA GLN A 278 6.09 -13.28 35.56
C GLN A 278 5.78 -12.05 34.69
N GLY A 279 6.80 -11.34 34.18
CA GLY A 279 6.60 -10.10 33.42
C GLY A 279 6.44 -10.27 31.91
N MET A 280 6.90 -11.35 31.32
CA MET A 280 7.02 -11.50 29.87
C MET A 280 5.67 -11.62 29.12
N ILE A 281 4.67 -12.26 29.69
CA ILE A 281 3.38 -12.52 29.03
C ILE A 281 2.59 -11.22 28.79
N GLN A 282 2.79 -10.21 29.65
CA GLN A 282 2.08 -8.95 29.52
C GLN A 282 2.70 -8.02 28.46
N VAL A 283 4.02 -8.13 28.22
CA VAL A 283 4.73 -7.30 27.23
C VAL A 283 4.29 -7.65 25.81
N ASP A 284 4.07 -8.92 25.53
CA ASP A 284 3.65 -9.40 24.20
C ASP A 284 2.30 -8.79 23.78
N ASN A 285 1.34 -8.73 24.71
CA ASN A 285 0.04 -8.09 24.47
C ASN A 285 0.17 -6.57 24.22
N LEU A 286 1.09 -5.90 24.91
CA LEU A 286 1.30 -4.46 24.72
C LEU A 286 1.94 -4.16 23.35
N VAL A 287 2.91 -4.95 22.93
CA VAL A 287 3.52 -4.85 21.59
C VAL A 287 2.47 -5.11 20.51
N LYS A 288 1.61 -6.11 20.72
CA LYS A 288 0.51 -6.43 19.82
C LYS A 288 -0.48 -5.27 19.68
N ASN A 289 -0.89 -4.66 20.79
CA ASN A 289 -1.78 -3.50 20.77
C ASN A 289 -1.19 -2.31 20.00
N LEU A 290 0.12 -2.07 20.11
CA LEU A 290 0.79 -1.03 19.32
C LEU A 290 0.81 -1.35 17.82
N GLN A 291 1.03 -2.61 17.46
CA GLN A 291 0.93 -3.03 16.06
C GLN A 291 -0.48 -2.82 15.53
N ASP A 292 -1.53 -3.15 16.31
CA ASP A 292 -2.92 -2.94 15.93
C ASP A 292 -3.23 -1.46 15.74
N GLU A 293 -2.73 -0.59 16.62
CA GLU A 293 -2.86 0.86 16.49
C GLU A 293 -2.19 1.39 15.20
N ILE A 294 -1.01 0.87 14.86
CA ILE A 294 -0.30 1.25 13.63
C ILE A 294 -1.06 0.74 12.40
N ILE A 295 -1.51 -0.51 12.38
CA ILE A 295 -2.28 -1.12 11.28
C ILE A 295 -3.57 -0.34 11.05
N ALA A 296 -4.31 -0.03 12.11
CA ALA A 296 -5.53 0.77 12.05
C ALA A 296 -5.25 2.19 11.55
N GLY A 297 -4.18 2.82 12.02
CA GLY A 297 -3.77 4.16 11.59
C GLY A 297 -3.37 4.23 10.12
N LEU A 298 -2.72 3.19 9.58
CA LEU A 298 -2.39 3.06 8.17
C LEU A 298 -3.57 2.59 7.31
N ARG A 299 -4.69 2.22 7.94
CA ARG A 299 -5.93 1.79 7.27
C ARG A 299 -5.72 0.62 6.31
N ILE A 300 -4.94 -0.39 6.74
CA ILE A 300 -4.72 -1.63 5.99
C ILE A 300 -5.41 -2.81 6.67
N PRO A 301 -5.88 -3.81 5.93
CA PRO A 301 -6.38 -5.06 6.51
C PRO A 301 -5.30 -5.79 7.30
N GLU A 302 -5.67 -6.40 8.42
CA GLU A 302 -4.73 -7.17 9.24
C GLU A 302 -4.05 -8.31 8.46
N ILE A 303 -4.77 -8.88 7.49
CA ILE A 303 -4.27 -9.95 6.62
C ILE A 303 -3.00 -9.53 5.84
N PHE A 304 -2.90 -8.28 5.41
CA PHE A 304 -1.71 -7.76 4.72
C PHE A 304 -0.56 -7.45 5.67
N ALA A 305 -0.86 -7.15 6.93
CA ALA A 305 0.16 -6.84 7.92
C ALA A 305 0.76 -8.07 8.59
N ARG A 306 -0.04 -9.10 8.85
CA ARG A 306 0.32 -10.27 9.69
C ARG A 306 0.14 -11.63 9.04
N GLY A 307 -0.34 -11.70 7.79
CA GLY A 307 -0.50 -12.98 7.10
C GLY A 307 -1.68 -13.84 7.58
N GLY A 308 -2.76 -13.27 8.06
CA GLY A 308 -4.10 -13.89 8.11
C GLY A 308 -4.32 -15.15 8.94
N THR A 309 -3.47 -15.44 9.93
CA THR A 309 -3.54 -16.70 10.70
C THR A 309 -4.79 -16.84 11.61
N ASN A 310 -5.52 -15.75 11.88
CA ASN A 310 -6.67 -15.75 12.79
C ASN A 310 -7.87 -14.93 12.31
N ALA A 311 -7.90 -14.48 11.05
CA ALA A 311 -8.99 -13.66 10.56
C ALA A 311 -10.25 -14.48 10.31
N ASN A 312 -11.36 -14.13 10.96
CA ASN A 312 -12.68 -14.64 10.63
C ASN A 312 -13.09 -14.02 9.27
N LYS A 313 -13.63 -14.84 8.35
CA LYS A 313 -13.97 -14.41 6.98
C LYS A 313 -14.83 -13.14 6.97
N ALA A 314 -15.84 -13.03 7.82
CA ALA A 314 -16.72 -11.87 7.88
C ALA A 314 -15.98 -10.57 8.32
N THR A 315 -14.98 -10.68 9.20
CA THR A 315 -14.15 -9.54 9.61
C THR A 315 -13.23 -9.12 8.48
N SER A 316 -12.56 -10.08 7.82
CA SER A 316 -11.73 -9.83 6.64
C SER A 316 -12.49 -9.13 5.52
N ASP A 317 -13.73 -9.55 5.23
CA ASP A 317 -14.54 -8.95 4.17
C ASP A 317 -14.87 -7.46 4.49
N ASN A 318 -15.14 -7.13 5.76
CA ASN A 318 -15.38 -5.75 6.18
C ASN A 318 -14.11 -4.89 6.12
N GLU A 319 -12.96 -5.44 6.52
CA GLU A 319 -11.67 -4.76 6.43
C GLU A 319 -11.29 -4.49 4.97
N MET A 320 -11.51 -5.46 4.08
CA MET A 320 -11.27 -5.28 2.65
C MET A 320 -12.17 -4.20 2.04
N GLN A 321 -13.45 -4.11 2.44
CA GLN A 321 -14.32 -3.02 1.98
C GLN A 321 -13.85 -1.64 2.47
N ALA A 322 -13.31 -1.54 3.68
CA ALA A 322 -12.74 -0.30 4.19
C ALA A 322 -11.45 0.08 3.43
N PHE A 323 -10.64 -0.92 3.09
CA PHE A 323 -9.43 -0.76 2.29
C PHE A 323 -9.74 -0.32 0.85
N ASP A 324 -10.76 -0.91 0.22
CA ASP A 324 -11.25 -0.47 -1.10
C ASP A 324 -11.58 1.03 -1.13
N ARG A 325 -12.23 1.53 -0.08
CA ARG A 325 -12.55 2.96 0.03
C ARG A 325 -11.29 3.83 0.10
N LYS A 326 -10.25 3.37 0.81
CA LYS A 326 -8.95 4.03 0.87
C LYS A 326 -8.32 4.08 -0.53
N CYS A 327 -8.26 2.94 -1.22
CA CYS A 327 -7.70 2.83 -2.56
C CYS A 327 -8.45 3.71 -3.57
N LYS A 328 -9.78 3.70 -3.54
CA LYS A 328 -10.63 4.57 -4.37
C LYS A 328 -10.34 6.06 -4.14
N ALA A 329 -10.10 6.47 -2.89
CA ALA A 329 -9.74 7.85 -2.57
C ALA A 329 -8.38 8.25 -3.16
N LEU A 330 -7.37 7.38 -3.10
CA LEU A 330 -6.05 7.61 -3.70
C LEU A 330 -6.13 7.68 -5.23
N ILE A 331 -6.86 6.75 -5.84
CA ILE A 331 -7.08 6.70 -7.28
C ILE A 331 -7.85 7.94 -7.75
N TYR A 332 -8.82 8.40 -6.99
CA TYR A 332 -9.57 9.61 -7.33
C TYR A 332 -8.65 10.83 -7.47
N VAL A 333 -7.70 10.99 -6.54
CA VAL A 333 -6.70 12.08 -6.63
C VAL A 333 -5.84 11.92 -7.88
N LEU A 334 -5.35 10.70 -8.16
CA LEU A 334 -4.54 10.42 -9.35
C LEU A 334 -5.34 10.69 -10.64
N LYS A 335 -6.55 10.13 -10.74
CA LYS A 335 -7.47 10.30 -11.88
C LYS A 335 -7.72 11.77 -12.17
N MET A 336 -8.17 12.53 -11.18
CA MET A 336 -8.52 13.94 -11.32
C MET A 336 -7.34 14.76 -11.87
N HIS A 337 -6.14 14.57 -11.32
CA HIS A 337 -4.97 15.32 -11.79
C HIS A 337 -4.50 14.89 -13.18
N CYS A 338 -4.63 13.60 -13.52
CA CYS A 338 -4.32 13.12 -14.87
C CYS A 338 -5.29 13.69 -15.91
N GLU A 339 -6.59 13.67 -15.61
CA GLU A 339 -7.64 14.16 -16.52
C GLU A 339 -7.58 15.69 -16.73
N ASP A 340 -7.35 16.44 -15.64
CA ASP A 340 -7.38 17.90 -15.69
C ASP A 340 -6.08 18.52 -16.20
N PHE A 341 -4.91 17.91 -15.89
CA PHE A 341 -3.62 18.54 -16.14
C PHE A 341 -2.71 17.75 -17.09
N LEU A 342 -2.74 16.42 -17.10
CA LEU A 342 -1.83 15.61 -17.89
C LEU A 342 -2.38 15.32 -19.30
N PHE A 343 -3.57 14.73 -19.40
CA PHE A 343 -4.13 14.30 -20.66
C PHE A 343 -4.37 15.46 -21.66
N PRO A 344 -4.78 16.67 -21.22
CA PRO A 344 -4.90 17.82 -22.12
C PRO A 344 -3.58 18.27 -22.76
N LYS A 345 -2.42 17.85 -22.21
CA LYS A 345 -1.09 18.12 -22.78
C LYS A 345 -0.70 17.08 -23.84
N ILE A 346 -1.24 15.87 -23.76
CA ILE A 346 -1.00 14.79 -24.72
C ILE A 346 -1.95 14.87 -25.89
N THR A 347 -3.21 15.17 -25.58
CA THR A 347 -4.30 15.30 -26.58
C THR A 347 -4.69 16.76 -26.77
N SER A 348 -5.51 17.07 -27.76
CA SER A 348 -6.09 18.42 -27.84
C SER A 348 -7.06 18.64 -26.67
N ARG A 349 -7.08 19.87 -26.10
CA ARG A 349 -8.01 20.26 -25.02
C ARG A 349 -9.49 20.02 -25.33
N ALA A 350 -9.87 19.88 -26.60
CA ALA A 350 -11.23 19.59 -27.02
C ALA A 350 -11.65 18.11 -26.80
N SER A 351 -10.69 17.22 -26.62
CA SER A 351 -10.94 15.78 -26.44
C SER A 351 -10.98 15.48 -24.94
N LYS A 352 -12.16 15.52 -24.34
CA LYS A 352 -12.33 15.06 -22.96
C LYS A 352 -12.15 13.53 -22.91
N ILE A 353 -11.18 13.08 -22.14
CA ILE A 353 -10.93 11.67 -21.86
C ILE A 353 -11.13 11.46 -20.38
N GLU A 354 -11.86 10.42 -20.06
CA GLU A 354 -12.10 9.98 -18.71
C GLU A 354 -11.38 8.66 -18.47
N MET A 355 -10.67 8.56 -17.33
CA MET A 355 -9.99 7.37 -16.88
C MET A 355 -10.96 6.57 -16.00
N VAL A 356 -11.31 5.38 -16.41
CA VAL A 356 -12.23 4.49 -15.71
C VAL A 356 -11.46 3.36 -15.08
N TRP A 357 -11.41 3.35 -13.75
CA TRP A 357 -10.78 2.27 -13.00
C TRP A 357 -11.73 1.11 -12.83
N ASN A 358 -11.21 -0.08 -12.99
CA ASN A 358 -11.97 -1.29 -12.73
C ASN A 358 -12.32 -1.38 -11.24
N GLU A 359 -13.43 -2.02 -10.92
CA GLU A 359 -13.80 -2.22 -9.52
C GLU A 359 -12.81 -3.17 -8.84
N PHE A 360 -12.38 -2.78 -7.65
CA PHE A 360 -11.66 -3.68 -6.76
C PHE A 360 -12.63 -4.74 -6.26
N SER A 361 -12.36 -5.99 -6.53
CA SER A 361 -13.17 -7.06 -6.00
C SER A 361 -12.31 -7.95 -5.11
N ALA A 362 -12.63 -7.96 -3.84
CA ALA A 362 -12.17 -8.98 -2.90
C ALA A 362 -12.83 -10.34 -3.16
N GLU A 363 -13.82 -10.37 -4.07
CA GLU A 363 -14.50 -11.60 -4.48
C GLU A 363 -13.56 -12.44 -5.35
N GLY A 364 -13.39 -13.72 -5.02
CA GLY A 364 -12.67 -14.67 -5.88
C GLY A 364 -13.31 -14.75 -7.28
N GLU A 365 -12.53 -15.09 -8.28
CA GLU A 365 -12.97 -15.20 -9.69
C GLU A 365 -14.23 -16.03 -9.87
N LEU A 366 -14.40 -17.07 -9.06
CA LEU A 366 -15.61 -17.90 -9.07
C LEU A 366 -16.87 -17.11 -8.67
N MET A 367 -16.79 -16.28 -7.64
CA MET A 367 -17.92 -15.43 -7.22
C MET A 367 -18.20 -14.34 -8.26
N ARG A 368 -17.17 -13.76 -8.88
CA ARG A 368 -17.34 -12.82 -10.00
C ARG A 368 -18.07 -13.47 -11.16
N ALA A 369 -17.68 -14.68 -11.55
CA ALA A 369 -18.33 -15.44 -12.60
C ALA A 369 -19.80 -15.79 -12.25
N GLN A 370 -20.09 -16.14 -11.00
CA GLN A 370 -21.46 -16.37 -10.52
C GLN A 370 -22.31 -15.10 -10.54
N ARG A 371 -21.73 -13.98 -10.13
CA ARG A 371 -22.38 -12.67 -10.16
C ARG A 371 -22.66 -12.20 -11.61
N LEU A 372 -21.72 -12.45 -12.53
CA LEU A 372 -21.93 -12.19 -13.95
C LEU A 372 -23.12 -12.98 -14.48
N LYS A 373 -23.16 -14.29 -14.21
CA LYS A 373 -24.26 -15.14 -14.61
C LYS A 373 -25.60 -14.66 -14.05
N PHE A 374 -25.65 -14.34 -12.75
CA PHE A 374 -26.86 -13.82 -12.11
C PHE A 374 -27.34 -12.50 -12.73
N MET A 375 -26.43 -11.58 -13.03
CA MET A 375 -26.76 -10.30 -13.68
C MET A 375 -27.31 -10.51 -15.11
N THR A 376 -26.66 -11.36 -15.90
CA THR A 376 -27.11 -11.68 -17.25
C THR A 376 -28.45 -12.41 -17.26
N ASP A 377 -28.68 -13.34 -16.33
CA ASP A 377 -29.94 -14.05 -16.16
C ASP A 377 -31.07 -13.08 -15.69
N SER A 378 -30.71 -12.02 -14.97
CA SER A 378 -31.64 -10.94 -14.55
C SER A 378 -31.92 -9.90 -15.65
N GLY A 379 -31.36 -10.07 -16.84
CA GLY A 379 -31.63 -9.19 -18.00
C GLY A 379 -30.71 -7.97 -18.11
N VAL A 380 -29.64 -7.90 -17.30
CA VAL A 380 -28.63 -6.83 -17.48
C VAL A 380 -27.82 -7.13 -18.74
N PRO A 381 -27.63 -6.15 -19.65
CA PRO A 381 -26.81 -6.33 -20.83
C PRO A 381 -25.39 -6.82 -20.47
N LEU A 382 -24.87 -7.83 -21.20
CA LEU A 382 -23.58 -8.44 -20.91
C LEU A 382 -22.46 -7.41 -20.77
N LYS A 383 -22.43 -6.40 -21.63
CA LYS A 383 -21.46 -5.30 -21.59
C LYS A 383 -21.47 -4.56 -20.26
N THR A 384 -22.63 -4.19 -19.78
CA THR A 384 -22.82 -3.50 -18.50
C THR A 384 -22.46 -4.42 -17.32
N ALA A 385 -22.85 -5.68 -17.38
CA ALA A 385 -22.56 -6.66 -16.34
C ALA A 385 -21.05 -6.93 -16.22
N VAL A 386 -20.33 -7.04 -17.34
CA VAL A 386 -18.88 -7.23 -17.37
C VAL A 386 -18.13 -6.01 -16.85
N GLN A 387 -18.59 -4.79 -17.18
CA GLN A 387 -18.04 -3.55 -16.63
C GLN A 387 -18.26 -3.46 -15.12
N MET A 388 -19.46 -3.82 -14.63
CA MET A 388 -19.78 -3.81 -13.18
C MET A 388 -18.96 -4.82 -12.37
N ILE A 389 -18.42 -5.85 -13.00
CA ILE A 389 -17.61 -6.89 -12.34
C ILE A 389 -16.12 -6.56 -12.38
N GLY A 390 -15.73 -5.49 -13.08
CA GLY A 390 -14.34 -5.09 -13.21
C GLY A 390 -13.58 -5.82 -14.33
N TRP A 391 -14.27 -6.45 -15.27
CA TRP A 391 -13.68 -7.06 -16.46
C TRP A 391 -13.81 -6.16 -17.69
N GLY A 392 -13.84 -4.86 -17.47
CA GLY A 392 -14.06 -3.87 -18.54
C GLY A 392 -13.08 -3.97 -19.71
N THR A 393 -11.82 -4.31 -19.45
CA THR A 393 -10.79 -4.51 -20.48
C THR A 393 -11.06 -5.69 -21.42
N TRP A 394 -11.86 -6.66 -21.00
CA TRP A 394 -12.20 -7.87 -21.77
C TRP A 394 -13.55 -7.79 -22.46
N VAL A 395 -14.29 -6.69 -22.34
CA VAL A 395 -15.65 -6.52 -22.88
C VAL A 395 -15.68 -6.78 -24.40
N ASP A 396 -14.76 -6.14 -25.12
CA ASP A 396 -14.74 -6.22 -26.59
C ASP A 396 -14.35 -7.63 -27.08
N ASP A 397 -13.52 -8.35 -26.35
CA ASP A 397 -13.10 -9.71 -26.72
C ASP A 397 -14.19 -10.72 -26.38
N ILE A 398 -14.85 -10.58 -25.22
CA ILE A 398 -16.01 -11.41 -24.85
C ILE A 398 -17.16 -11.22 -25.84
N GLU A 399 -17.41 -9.99 -26.30
CA GLU A 399 -18.46 -9.70 -27.27
C GLU A 399 -18.16 -10.29 -28.65
N LYS A 400 -16.90 -10.22 -29.10
CA LYS A 400 -16.43 -10.86 -30.33
C LYS A 400 -16.54 -12.39 -30.28
N GLU A 401 -16.19 -13.02 -29.15
CA GLU A 401 -16.33 -14.45 -28.97
C GLU A 401 -17.79 -14.90 -28.95
N ARG A 402 -18.67 -14.12 -28.27
CA ARG A 402 -20.10 -14.41 -28.26
C ARG A 402 -20.72 -14.35 -29.65
N VAL A 403 -20.41 -13.32 -30.42
CA VAL A 403 -20.90 -13.20 -31.81
C VAL A 403 -20.45 -14.39 -32.66
N LYS A 404 -19.17 -14.80 -32.52
CA LYS A 404 -18.67 -16.00 -33.23
C LYS A 404 -19.36 -17.28 -32.79
N GLU A 405 -19.74 -17.40 -31.54
CA GLU A 405 -20.43 -18.58 -31.00
C GLU A 405 -21.91 -18.62 -31.45
N GLU A 406 -22.58 -17.46 -31.49
CA GLU A 406 -23.92 -17.31 -32.04
C GLU A 406 -23.94 -17.65 -33.54
N GLU A 407 -22.94 -17.19 -34.29
CA GLU A 407 -22.79 -17.54 -35.70
C GLU A 407 -22.58 -19.05 -35.90
N ARG A 408 -21.72 -19.69 -35.12
CA ARG A 408 -21.50 -21.16 -35.13
C ARG A 408 -22.76 -21.95 -34.77
N GLN A 409 -23.54 -21.46 -33.78
CA GLN A 409 -24.81 -22.10 -33.43
C GLN A 409 -25.85 -21.94 -34.52
N ALA A 410 -25.91 -20.77 -35.14
CA ALA A 410 -26.79 -20.54 -36.29
C ALA A 410 -26.44 -21.40 -37.51
N GLU A 411 -25.15 -21.60 -37.81
CA GLU A 411 -24.70 -22.51 -38.84
C GLU A 411 -25.05 -23.98 -38.54
N LYS A 412 -24.85 -24.41 -37.28
CA LYS A 412 -25.25 -25.77 -36.86
C LYS A 412 -26.76 -26.00 -37.01
N MET A 413 -27.56 -25.04 -36.56
CA MET A 413 -29.02 -25.13 -36.75
C MET A 413 -29.44 -25.15 -38.22
N LYS A 414 -28.77 -24.39 -39.10
CA LYS A 414 -29.00 -24.46 -40.54
C LYS A 414 -28.67 -25.84 -41.08
N GLN A 415 -27.52 -26.41 -40.74
CA GLN A 415 -27.10 -27.75 -41.16
C GLN A 415 -28.06 -28.85 -40.67
N GLU A 416 -28.55 -28.77 -39.41
CA GLU A 416 -29.53 -29.70 -38.90
C GLU A 416 -30.89 -29.57 -39.61
N THR A 417 -31.30 -28.34 -39.93
CA THR A 417 -32.54 -28.09 -40.69
C THR A 417 -32.45 -28.62 -42.11
N ASP A 418 -31.32 -28.44 -42.77
CA ASP A 418 -31.05 -28.97 -44.11
C ASP A 418 -31.00 -30.51 -44.13
N LEU A 419 -30.38 -31.12 -43.10
CA LEU A 419 -30.36 -32.59 -42.92
C LEU A 419 -31.76 -33.16 -42.69
N ASN A 420 -32.57 -32.50 -41.85
CA ASN A 420 -33.95 -32.88 -41.59
C ASN A 420 -34.81 -32.72 -42.83
N THR A 421 -34.61 -31.67 -43.63
CA THR A 421 -35.32 -31.47 -44.89
C THR A 421 -34.93 -32.50 -45.93
N GLN A 422 -33.65 -32.87 -46.05
CA GLN A 422 -33.17 -33.94 -46.92
C GLN A 422 -33.69 -35.30 -46.49
N SER A 423 -33.75 -35.60 -45.21
CA SER A 423 -34.31 -36.86 -44.71
C SER A 423 -35.81 -36.95 -44.94
N GLN A 424 -36.57 -35.88 -44.80
CA GLN A 424 -37.99 -35.83 -45.14
C GLN A 424 -38.26 -36.00 -46.63
N VAL A 425 -37.43 -35.39 -47.50
CA VAL A 425 -37.50 -35.57 -48.96
C VAL A 425 -37.19 -37.00 -49.35
N THR A 426 -36.23 -37.63 -48.70
CA THR A 426 -35.84 -39.03 -48.95
C THR A 426 -36.96 -40.00 -48.52
N VAL A 427 -37.60 -39.76 -47.36
CA VAL A 427 -38.76 -40.54 -46.89
C VAL A 427 -40.01 -40.32 -47.77
N ALA A 428 -40.21 -39.10 -48.29
CA ALA A 428 -41.31 -38.81 -49.19
C ALA A 428 -41.12 -39.50 -50.57
N LYS A 429 -39.88 -39.64 -51.02
CA LYS A 429 -39.58 -40.41 -52.26
C LYS A 429 -39.67 -41.92 -52.09
N ALA A 430 -39.58 -42.44 -50.88
CA ALA A 430 -39.65 -43.89 -50.59
C ALA A 430 -41.06 -44.42 -50.35
N LYS A 431 -42.11 -43.56 -50.34
CA LYS A 431 -43.48 -44.03 -50.22
C LYS A 431 -43.93 -44.70 -51.51
N PRO A 432 -44.36 -46.04 -51.53
CA PRO A 432 -44.82 -46.71 -52.71
C PRO A 432 -46.14 -46.12 -53.18
N ARG A 433 -46.32 -45.93 -54.51
CA ARG A 433 -47.55 -45.52 -55.13
C ARG A 433 -48.67 -46.48 -54.81
N PRO A 434 -49.89 -46.06 -54.49
CA PRO A 434 -51.01 -46.95 -54.24
C PRO A 434 -51.37 -47.65 -55.57
N THR A 435 -51.35 -48.98 -55.61
CA THR A 435 -51.80 -49.84 -56.72
C THR A 435 -53.33 -49.75 -56.76
N SER A 436 -53.86 -49.26 -57.86
CA SER A 436 -55.29 -49.22 -58.16
C SER A 436 -55.79 -50.67 -58.39
N VAL A 437 -56.55 -51.20 -57.47
CA VAL A 437 -57.29 -52.48 -57.66
C VAL A 437 -58.56 -52.17 -58.41
N VAL A 438 -58.61 -52.55 -59.68
CA VAL A 438 -59.81 -52.59 -60.52
C VAL A 438 -60.65 -53.76 -60.05
N LYS A 439 -61.82 -53.54 -59.36
CA LYS A 439 -62.85 -54.56 -59.13
C LYS A 439 -63.70 -54.75 -60.38
N LYS A 440 -63.56 -55.87 -61.03
CA LYS A 440 -64.51 -56.41 -62.01
C LYS A 440 -65.82 -56.79 -61.32
N VAL A 441 -66.87 -56.03 -61.72
CA VAL A 441 -68.25 -56.43 -61.39
C VAL A 441 -68.66 -57.53 -62.33
N LYS A 442 -69.02 -58.74 -61.85
CA LYS A 442 -69.77 -59.76 -62.56
C LYS A 442 -71.25 -59.62 -62.23
N SER A 443 -72.06 -59.35 -63.31
CA SER A 443 -73.49 -59.48 -63.33
C SER A 443 -73.91 -60.97 -63.24
N ARG A 444 -74.84 -61.28 -62.42
CA ARG A 444 -75.84 -62.34 -62.68
C ARG A 444 -76.99 -62.22 -61.67
N GLY A 445 -78.10 -62.16 -62.26
CA GLY A 445 -79.34 -62.85 -62.00
C GLY A 445 -80.37 -62.16 -61.23
#